data_6407bd1f889aba0e4b688c4d52a869dc
#
_entry.id   6407bd1f889aba0e4b688c4d52a869dc
#
_cell.length_a   1.000
_cell.length_b   1.000
_cell.length_c   1.000
_cell.angle_alpha   90.00
_cell.angle_beta   90.00
_cell.angle_gamma   90.00
#
_symmetry.space_group_name_H-M   'P 1'
#
loop_
_entity.id
_entity.type
_entity.pdbx_description
1 polymer ?
#
loop_
_entity_poly.entity_id
_entity_poly.type
_entity_poly.pdbx_seq_one_letter_code
_entity_poly.pdbx_strand_id
1 'polypeptide(L)'
;MTSKADLSLSVFTNEHYKSKKYTNSTFRNAMYDDLEINKSYFKNCDFSEGIFKNVHTVSNTKLINCDFSSSIFVNINFFKTLMSKVNYSVTTFDDSQFNTLTIEQTFFKDCSLRNVTFNDVVLKKVVFENVALDLCNLDNVKIKDCVFKNVSINNSAISEKVMKELRKQDVRFENM
;
A
#
# COMPACT_ATOMS: atom_id res chain seq x y z
N MET A 1 -16.10 -18.92 -0.41
CA MET A 1 -14.80 -18.81 0.30
C MET A 1 -13.85 -19.76 -0.38
N THR A 2 -12.76 -19.25 -0.93
CA THR A 2 -11.73 -20.06 -1.59
C THR A 2 -10.52 -20.15 -0.66
N SER A 3 -10.07 -21.34 -0.38
CA SER A 3 -8.94 -21.61 0.51
C SER A 3 -7.89 -22.43 -0.23
N LYS A 4 -6.62 -22.06 -0.08
CA LYS A 4 -5.48 -22.72 -0.72
C LYS A 4 -5.55 -22.77 -2.25
N ALA A 5 -6.06 -21.69 -2.86
CA ALA A 5 -5.98 -21.55 -4.31
C ALA A 5 -4.55 -21.21 -4.73
N ASP A 6 -4.12 -21.76 -5.82
CA ASP A 6 -2.93 -21.33 -6.54
C ASP A 6 -3.37 -20.63 -7.83
N LEU A 7 -3.17 -19.32 -7.85
CA LEU A 7 -3.47 -18.42 -8.96
C LEU A 7 -2.21 -17.66 -9.41
N SER A 8 -1.05 -18.26 -9.16
CA SER A 8 0.23 -17.72 -9.58
C SER A 8 0.31 -17.60 -11.10
N LEU A 9 1.03 -16.59 -11.59
CA LEU A 9 1.20 -16.29 -13.01
C LEU A 9 -0.12 -15.98 -13.76
N SER A 10 -1.22 -15.81 -13.04
CA SER A 10 -2.51 -15.50 -13.66
C SER A 10 -2.57 -14.05 -14.14
N VAL A 11 -3.39 -13.82 -15.16
CA VAL A 11 -3.68 -12.48 -15.67
C VAL A 11 -5.17 -12.18 -15.42
N PHE A 12 -5.42 -11.09 -14.71
CA PHE A 12 -6.74 -10.61 -14.37
C PHE A 12 -6.95 -9.25 -15.03
N THR A 13 -7.84 -9.16 -16.00
CA THR A 13 -8.09 -7.93 -16.76
C THR A 13 -9.57 -7.68 -16.93
N ASN A 14 -9.97 -6.40 -16.91
CA ASN A 14 -11.36 -5.97 -17.12
C ASN A 14 -12.37 -6.69 -16.20
N GLU A 15 -12.01 -6.92 -14.94
CA GLU A 15 -12.82 -7.71 -14.03
C GLU A 15 -13.31 -6.91 -12.82
N HIS A 16 -14.49 -7.28 -12.33
CA HIS A 16 -15.06 -6.76 -11.09
C HIS A 16 -15.06 -7.83 -10.00
N TYR A 17 -14.11 -7.72 -9.08
CA TYR A 17 -14.04 -8.63 -7.92
C TYR A 17 -14.90 -8.10 -6.78
N LYS A 18 -16.12 -8.56 -6.69
CA LYS A 18 -17.04 -8.20 -5.62
C LYS A 18 -17.20 -9.33 -4.61
N SER A 19 -17.03 -9.03 -3.33
CA SER A 19 -17.24 -9.96 -2.22
C SER A 19 -16.45 -11.27 -2.32
N LYS A 20 -15.27 -11.21 -2.93
CA LYS A 20 -14.37 -12.38 -3.00
C LYS A 20 -13.71 -12.61 -1.64
N LYS A 21 -13.52 -13.87 -1.30
CA LYS A 21 -12.85 -14.26 -0.06
C LYS A 21 -11.82 -15.35 -0.34
N TYR A 22 -10.56 -14.98 -0.18
CA TYR A 22 -9.43 -15.90 -0.33
C TYR A 22 -8.66 -16.01 0.97
N THR A 23 -8.25 -17.21 1.32
CA THR A 23 -7.41 -17.48 2.48
C THR A 23 -6.32 -18.49 2.14
N ASN A 24 -5.10 -18.26 2.66
CA ASN A 24 -3.94 -19.13 2.43
C ASN A 24 -3.75 -19.46 0.94
N SER A 25 -3.86 -18.45 0.09
CA SER A 25 -3.85 -18.59 -1.37
C SER A 25 -2.65 -17.83 -1.95
N THR A 26 -2.13 -18.31 -3.06
CA THR A 26 -1.06 -17.63 -3.78
C THR A 26 -1.55 -17.02 -5.08
N PHE A 27 -1.06 -15.81 -5.35
CA PHE A 27 -1.26 -14.99 -6.54
C PHE A 27 0.10 -14.46 -7.03
N ARG A 28 1.16 -15.20 -6.70
CA ARG A 28 2.52 -14.75 -6.96
C ARG A 28 2.74 -14.50 -8.45
N ASN A 29 3.43 -13.41 -8.76
CA ASN A 29 3.77 -13.05 -10.13
C ASN A 29 2.54 -12.91 -11.06
N ALA A 30 1.39 -12.55 -10.47
CA ALA A 30 0.16 -12.32 -11.22
C ALA A 30 0.07 -10.88 -11.72
N MET A 31 -0.64 -10.68 -12.83
CA MET A 31 -0.89 -9.37 -13.40
C MET A 31 -2.36 -8.98 -13.17
N TYR A 32 -2.56 -7.75 -12.74
CA TYR A 32 -3.87 -7.13 -12.51
C TYR A 32 -3.93 -5.83 -13.30
N ASP A 33 -4.82 -5.73 -14.27
CA ASP A 33 -4.97 -4.53 -15.08
C ASP A 33 -6.43 -4.22 -15.34
N ASP A 34 -6.81 -2.95 -15.21
CA ASP A 34 -8.15 -2.46 -15.46
C ASP A 34 -9.23 -3.22 -14.67
N LEU A 35 -9.14 -3.21 -13.34
CA LEU A 35 -10.13 -3.90 -12.50
C LEU A 35 -10.56 -3.13 -11.26
N GLU A 36 -11.64 -3.62 -10.68
CA GLU A 36 -12.17 -3.16 -9.39
C GLU A 36 -12.23 -4.31 -8.38
N ILE A 37 -11.80 -4.01 -7.14
CA ILE A 37 -11.91 -4.95 -6.02
C ILE A 37 -12.79 -4.30 -4.95
N ASN A 38 -13.93 -4.89 -4.64
CA ASN A 38 -14.88 -4.32 -3.69
C ASN A 38 -15.35 -5.36 -2.67
N LYS A 39 -15.46 -4.94 -1.40
CA LYS A 39 -15.97 -5.76 -0.29
C LYS A 39 -15.31 -7.13 -0.18
N SER A 40 -14.05 -7.23 -0.56
CA SER A 40 -13.32 -8.49 -0.61
C SER A 40 -12.47 -8.71 0.64
N TYR A 41 -12.05 -9.95 0.84
CA TYR A 41 -11.25 -10.34 2.01
C TYR A 41 -10.13 -11.27 1.58
N PHE A 42 -8.91 -10.86 1.85
CA PHE A 42 -7.70 -11.63 1.61
C PHE A 42 -6.97 -11.81 2.93
N LYS A 43 -6.68 -13.05 3.29
CA LYS A 43 -5.93 -13.37 4.52
C LYS A 43 -4.88 -14.43 4.25
N ASN A 44 -3.66 -14.18 4.72
CA ASN A 44 -2.51 -15.06 4.49
C ASN A 44 -2.33 -15.35 3.00
N CYS A 45 -2.41 -14.33 2.17
CA CYS A 45 -2.27 -14.48 0.72
C CYS A 45 -0.93 -13.93 0.27
N ASP A 46 -0.32 -14.61 -0.70
CA ASP A 46 0.91 -14.21 -1.34
C ASP A 46 0.61 -13.55 -2.68
N PHE A 47 0.89 -12.26 -2.78
CA PHE A 47 0.79 -11.43 -3.99
C PHE A 47 2.17 -10.95 -4.45
N SER A 48 3.24 -11.55 -3.95
CA SER A 48 4.59 -11.11 -4.24
C SER A 48 4.91 -11.15 -5.74
N GLU A 49 5.80 -10.25 -6.16
CA GLU A 49 6.19 -10.09 -7.57
C GLU A 49 5.00 -9.74 -8.50
N GLY A 50 3.88 -9.29 -7.94
CA GLY A 50 2.68 -8.94 -8.69
C GLY A 50 2.78 -7.59 -9.38
N ILE A 51 2.08 -7.43 -10.50
CA ILE A 51 1.96 -6.17 -11.23
C ILE A 51 0.51 -5.72 -11.18
N PHE A 52 0.27 -4.56 -10.54
CA PHE A 52 -1.05 -3.97 -10.37
C PHE A 52 -1.10 -2.64 -11.13
N LYS A 53 -1.86 -2.60 -12.21
CA LYS A 53 -2.00 -1.38 -13.04
C LYS A 53 -3.47 -1.03 -13.21
N ASN A 54 -3.77 0.27 -13.18
CA ASN A 54 -5.13 0.77 -13.43
C ASN A 54 -6.19 0.06 -12.60
N VAL A 55 -5.86 -0.31 -11.37
CA VAL A 55 -6.86 -0.87 -10.46
C VAL A 55 -7.67 0.31 -9.92
N HIS A 56 -8.79 0.62 -10.55
CA HIS A 56 -9.57 1.83 -10.34
C HIS A 56 -9.98 2.01 -8.89
N THR A 57 -10.27 0.93 -8.21
CA THR A 57 -10.49 0.98 -6.76
C THR A 57 -10.31 -0.38 -6.09
N VAL A 58 -9.63 -0.36 -4.95
CA VAL A 58 -9.68 -1.42 -3.96
C VAL A 58 -10.47 -0.88 -2.78
N SER A 59 -11.77 -1.15 -2.72
CA SER A 59 -12.65 -0.50 -1.76
C SER A 59 -13.31 -1.46 -0.77
N ASN A 60 -13.48 -0.97 0.48
CA ASN A 60 -14.13 -1.72 1.55
C ASN A 60 -13.56 -3.15 1.74
N THR A 61 -12.29 -3.31 1.41
CA THR A 61 -11.58 -4.60 1.36
C THR A 61 -10.70 -4.76 2.59
N LYS A 62 -10.41 -5.99 2.95
CA LYS A 62 -9.45 -6.29 4.02
C LYS A 62 -8.29 -7.10 3.48
N LEU A 63 -7.09 -6.61 3.68
CA LEU A 63 -5.82 -7.26 3.39
C LEU A 63 -5.15 -7.59 4.74
N ILE A 64 -5.16 -8.84 5.14
CA ILE A 64 -4.68 -9.28 6.44
C ILE A 64 -3.54 -10.30 6.26
N ASN A 65 -2.38 -9.97 6.80
CA ASN A 65 -1.19 -10.84 6.70
C ASN A 65 -0.93 -11.27 5.24
N CYS A 66 -0.93 -10.29 4.35
CA CYS A 66 -0.65 -10.49 2.92
C CYS A 66 0.76 -10.04 2.56
N ASP A 67 1.37 -10.72 1.62
CA ASP A 67 2.68 -10.38 1.08
C ASP A 67 2.54 -9.77 -0.31
N PHE A 68 3.02 -8.53 -0.48
CA PHE A 68 3.14 -7.82 -1.74
C PHE A 68 4.59 -7.45 -2.04
N SER A 69 5.54 -8.18 -1.48
CA SER A 69 6.96 -7.87 -1.70
C SER A 69 7.33 -7.95 -3.18
N SER A 70 8.23 -7.09 -3.59
CA SER A 70 8.71 -7.00 -4.98
C SER A 70 7.61 -6.70 -6.02
N SER A 71 6.51 -6.11 -5.59
CA SER A 71 5.37 -5.79 -6.47
C SER A 71 5.43 -4.36 -7.01
N ILE A 72 4.73 -4.14 -8.11
CA ILE A 72 4.61 -2.84 -8.77
C ILE A 72 3.15 -2.40 -8.76
N PHE A 73 2.90 -1.20 -8.24
CA PHE A 73 1.58 -0.57 -8.23
C PHE A 73 1.61 0.72 -9.04
N VAL A 74 0.80 0.81 -10.07
CA VAL A 74 0.66 2.00 -10.90
C VAL A 74 -0.81 2.36 -11.04
N ASN A 75 -1.16 3.60 -10.70
CA ASN A 75 -2.52 4.11 -10.80
C ASN A 75 -3.54 3.26 -10.02
N ILE A 76 -3.29 3.08 -8.73
CA ILE A 76 -4.16 2.32 -7.82
C ILE A 76 -4.86 3.26 -6.85
N ASN A 77 -6.15 3.04 -6.59
CA ASN A 77 -6.87 3.74 -5.53
C ASN A 77 -7.35 2.76 -4.45
N PHE A 78 -6.74 2.83 -3.28
CA PHE A 78 -7.23 2.14 -2.08
C PHE A 78 -8.21 3.04 -1.33
N PHE A 79 -9.45 2.62 -1.17
CA PHE A 79 -10.48 3.38 -0.50
C PHE A 79 -11.19 2.57 0.59
N LYS A 80 -11.24 3.09 1.82
CA LYS A 80 -11.86 2.40 2.97
C LYS A 80 -11.38 0.97 3.14
N THR A 81 -10.11 0.72 2.87
CA THR A 81 -9.48 -0.59 2.94
C THR A 81 -8.73 -0.73 4.27
N LEU A 82 -8.82 -1.88 4.91
CA LEU A 82 -7.98 -2.21 6.06
C LEU A 82 -6.76 -3.01 5.59
N MET A 83 -5.58 -2.49 5.86
CA MET A 83 -4.31 -3.17 5.65
C MET A 83 -3.70 -3.48 7.01
N SER A 84 -3.60 -4.76 7.35
CA SER A 84 -3.04 -5.20 8.63
C SER A 84 -2.02 -6.30 8.43
N LYS A 85 -0.82 -6.11 8.97
CA LYS A 85 0.31 -7.04 8.84
C LYS A 85 0.67 -7.33 7.38
N VAL A 86 0.67 -6.31 6.56
CA VAL A 86 1.02 -6.42 5.13
C VAL A 86 2.51 -6.16 4.96
N ASN A 87 3.13 -6.90 4.06
CA ASN A 87 4.52 -6.70 3.65
C ASN A 87 4.56 -6.04 2.26
N TYR A 88 5.14 -4.83 2.21
CA TYR A 88 5.42 -4.09 0.97
C TYR A 88 6.93 -3.90 0.76
N SER A 89 7.75 -4.88 1.11
CA SER A 89 9.19 -4.74 0.90
C SER A 89 9.57 -4.76 -0.59
N VAL A 90 10.52 -3.91 -0.98
CA VAL A 90 11.01 -3.81 -2.38
C VAL A 90 9.88 -3.48 -3.37
N THR A 91 8.90 -2.69 -2.93
CA THR A 91 7.70 -2.38 -3.70
C THR A 91 7.76 -0.95 -4.24
N THR A 92 7.23 -0.75 -5.44
CA THR A 92 7.04 0.57 -6.01
C THR A 92 5.57 0.94 -6.07
N PHE A 93 5.27 2.21 -5.74
CA PHE A 93 3.97 2.83 -5.94
C PHE A 93 4.15 4.08 -6.79
N ASP A 94 3.44 4.16 -7.89
CA ASP A 94 3.44 5.32 -8.77
C ASP A 94 1.99 5.76 -9.05
N ASP A 95 1.75 7.07 -9.05
CA ASP A 95 0.44 7.68 -9.34
C ASP A 95 -0.73 7.08 -8.52
N SER A 96 -0.48 6.73 -7.26
CA SER A 96 -1.43 5.93 -6.48
C SER A 96 -2.02 6.69 -5.29
N GLN A 97 -3.15 6.21 -4.78
CA GLN A 97 -3.90 6.88 -3.73
C GLN A 97 -4.28 5.93 -2.59
N PHE A 98 -4.11 6.42 -1.38
CA PHE A 98 -4.59 5.80 -0.14
C PHE A 98 -5.60 6.76 0.49
N ASN A 99 -6.90 6.42 0.41
CA ASN A 99 -7.99 7.30 0.81
C ASN A 99 -8.83 6.71 1.93
N THR A 100 -9.00 7.44 3.02
CA THR A 100 -9.90 7.13 4.14
C THR A 100 -9.69 5.71 4.65
N LEU A 101 -8.49 5.35 5.02
CA LEU A 101 -8.15 3.97 5.38
C LEU A 101 -7.19 3.88 6.58
N THR A 102 -7.03 2.67 7.08
CA THR A 102 -6.08 2.35 8.15
C THR A 102 -5.04 1.34 7.66
N ILE A 103 -3.78 1.68 7.90
CA ILE A 103 -2.63 0.80 7.70
C ILE A 103 -2.04 0.52 9.08
N GLU A 104 -2.01 -0.75 9.48
CA GLU A 104 -1.49 -1.14 10.79
C GLU A 104 -0.50 -2.31 10.71
N GLN A 105 0.52 -2.28 11.58
CA GLN A 105 1.52 -3.35 11.71
C GLN A 105 2.12 -3.77 10.34
N THR A 106 2.29 -2.83 9.45
CA THR A 106 2.65 -3.03 8.04
C THR A 106 4.07 -2.54 7.79
N PHE A 107 4.76 -3.15 6.84
CA PHE A 107 6.14 -2.83 6.51
C PHE A 107 6.23 -2.25 5.09
N PHE A 108 6.87 -1.09 5.00
CA PHE A 108 7.40 -0.50 3.77
C PHE A 108 8.93 -0.48 3.92
N LYS A 109 9.60 -1.40 3.29
CA LYS A 109 11.06 -1.50 3.36
C LYS A 109 11.64 -1.51 1.95
N ASP A 110 12.69 -0.71 1.75
CA ASP A 110 13.34 -0.57 0.44
C ASP A 110 12.34 -0.18 -0.68
N CYS A 111 11.39 0.72 -0.36
CA CYS A 111 10.29 1.10 -1.25
C CYS A 111 10.52 2.47 -1.90
N SER A 112 9.91 2.63 -3.07
CA SER A 112 9.78 3.92 -3.74
C SER A 112 8.30 4.28 -3.93
N LEU A 113 7.90 5.46 -3.45
CA LEU A 113 6.57 6.01 -3.62
C LEU A 113 6.70 7.33 -4.38
N ARG A 114 6.13 7.41 -5.57
CA ARG A 114 6.14 8.60 -6.39
C ARG A 114 4.74 9.04 -6.75
N ASN A 115 4.48 10.33 -6.59
CA ASN A 115 3.16 10.91 -6.83
C ASN A 115 2.03 10.16 -6.10
N VAL A 116 2.28 9.82 -4.83
CA VAL A 116 1.32 9.08 -3.99
C VAL A 116 0.63 10.00 -3.02
N THR A 117 -0.69 9.94 -2.98
CA THR A 117 -1.51 10.71 -2.04
C THR A 117 -2.00 9.84 -0.89
N PHE A 118 -1.77 10.31 0.34
CA PHE A 118 -2.36 9.77 1.55
C PHE A 118 -3.41 10.75 2.09
N ASN A 119 -4.66 10.47 1.87
CA ASN A 119 -5.76 11.34 2.27
C ASN A 119 -6.63 10.67 3.36
N ASP A 120 -6.72 11.29 4.52
CA ASP A 120 -7.41 10.75 5.72
C ASP A 120 -6.96 9.32 6.08
N VAL A 121 -5.64 9.14 6.14
CA VAL A 121 -5.00 7.85 6.43
C VAL A 121 -4.54 7.80 7.88
N VAL A 122 -4.83 6.68 8.54
CA VAL A 122 -4.28 6.36 9.86
C VAL A 122 -3.18 5.32 9.72
N LEU A 123 -1.95 5.72 10.05
CA LEU A 123 -0.79 4.84 10.15
C LEU A 123 -0.60 4.45 11.62
N LYS A 124 -0.61 3.15 11.92
CA LYS A 124 -0.45 2.63 13.27
C LYS A 124 0.54 1.49 13.31
N LYS A 125 1.63 1.66 14.06
CA LYS A 125 2.72 0.67 14.15
C LYS A 125 3.25 0.25 12.77
N VAL A 126 3.37 1.21 11.87
CA VAL A 126 3.91 1.01 10.52
C VAL A 126 5.41 1.29 10.55
N VAL A 127 6.17 0.52 9.82
CA VAL A 127 7.60 0.71 9.65
C VAL A 127 7.89 1.15 8.22
N PHE A 128 8.56 2.29 8.09
CA PHE A 128 9.17 2.78 6.86
C PHE A 128 10.68 2.70 7.03
N GLU A 129 11.35 1.84 6.29
CA GLU A 129 12.81 1.67 6.32
C GLU A 129 13.37 1.74 4.90
N ASN A 130 14.36 2.62 4.68
CA ASN A 130 14.96 2.87 3.36
C ASN A 130 13.88 3.23 2.30
N VAL A 131 13.02 4.19 2.59
CA VAL A 131 11.90 4.55 1.73
C VAL A 131 12.13 5.94 1.13
N ALA A 132 11.91 6.04 -0.18
CA ALA A 132 11.86 7.32 -0.87
C ALA A 132 10.39 7.72 -1.16
N LEU A 133 10.04 8.94 -0.74
CA LEU A 133 8.76 9.59 -1.02
C LEU A 133 9.06 10.81 -1.90
N ASP A 134 8.59 10.82 -3.13
CA ASP A 134 8.76 11.92 -4.07
C ASP A 134 7.42 12.37 -4.65
N LEU A 135 7.18 13.69 -4.68
CA LEU A 135 5.93 14.28 -5.14
C LEU A 135 4.69 13.74 -4.39
N CYS A 136 4.86 13.33 -3.13
CA CYS A 136 3.78 12.74 -2.34
C CYS A 136 2.98 13.81 -1.59
N ASN A 137 1.74 13.46 -1.20
CA ASN A 137 0.93 14.28 -0.31
C ASN A 137 0.65 13.51 0.99
N LEU A 138 1.09 14.08 2.12
CA LEU A 138 0.95 13.53 3.47
C LEU A 138 0.19 14.51 4.40
N ASP A 139 -0.52 15.48 3.88
CA ASP A 139 -1.14 16.55 4.67
C ASP A 139 -2.15 16.05 5.71
N ASN A 140 -2.89 15.01 5.38
CA ASN A 140 -3.97 14.50 6.22
C ASN A 140 -3.70 13.07 6.72
N VAL A 141 -2.50 12.88 7.31
CA VAL A 141 -2.07 11.59 7.85
C VAL A 141 -2.02 11.66 9.38
N LYS A 142 -2.54 10.63 10.03
CA LYS A 142 -2.39 10.42 11.47
C LYS A 142 -1.36 9.33 11.72
N ILE A 143 -0.25 9.70 12.38
CA ILE A 143 0.85 8.80 12.69
C ILE A 143 0.75 8.37 14.15
N LYS A 144 0.77 7.05 14.43
CA LYS A 144 0.75 6.49 15.76
C LYS A 144 1.71 5.30 15.88
N ASP A 145 2.68 5.43 16.78
CA ASP A 145 3.66 4.37 17.08
C ASP A 145 4.39 3.84 15.83
N CYS A 146 4.64 4.70 14.84
CA CYS A 146 5.33 4.35 13.60
C CYS A 146 6.84 4.59 13.71
N VAL A 147 7.61 3.85 12.91
CA VAL A 147 9.05 3.99 12.79
C VAL A 147 9.40 4.43 11.38
N PHE A 148 10.18 5.51 11.27
CA PHE A 148 10.76 6.01 10.03
C PHE A 148 12.27 5.98 10.17
N LYS A 149 12.93 5.15 9.37
CA LYS A 149 14.38 4.94 9.40
C LYS A 149 14.95 5.07 8.00
N ASN A 150 15.91 5.97 7.83
CA ASN A 150 16.51 6.28 6.53
C ASN A 150 15.45 6.57 5.45
N VAL A 151 14.53 7.49 5.75
CA VAL A 151 13.46 7.91 4.83
C VAL A 151 13.83 9.26 4.21
N SER A 152 13.69 9.37 2.89
CA SER A 152 13.79 10.65 2.18
C SER A 152 12.43 11.11 1.69
N ILE A 153 12.16 12.41 1.85
CA ILE A 153 10.91 13.03 1.41
C ILE A 153 11.25 14.25 0.58
N ASN A 154 10.93 14.18 -0.71
CA ASN A 154 11.29 15.19 -1.68
C ASN A 154 10.04 15.78 -2.35
N ASN A 155 10.05 17.07 -2.64
CA ASN A 155 9.01 17.75 -3.42
C ASN A 155 7.56 17.41 -2.97
N SER A 156 7.36 17.18 -1.67
CA SER A 156 6.12 16.61 -1.14
C SER A 156 5.36 17.59 -0.26
N ALA A 157 4.03 17.51 -0.28
CA ALA A 157 3.17 18.27 0.61
C ALA A 157 3.03 17.56 1.96
N ILE A 158 3.35 18.27 3.04
CA ILE A 158 3.28 17.74 4.41
C ILE A 158 2.77 18.81 5.36
N SER A 159 1.70 18.52 6.09
CA SER A 159 1.23 19.45 7.13
C SER A 159 2.26 19.62 8.25
N GLU A 160 2.28 20.79 8.87
CA GLU A 160 3.17 21.08 10.01
C GLU A 160 3.09 20.02 11.11
N LYS A 161 1.91 19.52 11.37
CA LYS A 161 1.67 18.49 12.37
C LYS A 161 2.41 17.19 12.04
N VAL A 162 2.30 16.73 10.80
CA VAL A 162 2.98 15.50 10.32
C VAL A 162 4.48 15.73 10.28
N MET A 163 4.94 16.86 9.77
CA MET A 163 6.36 17.22 9.74
C MET A 163 6.98 17.21 11.14
N LYS A 164 6.27 17.76 12.15
CA LYS A 164 6.74 17.77 13.54
C LYS A 164 6.96 16.36 14.11
N GLU A 165 6.13 15.40 13.73
CA GLU A 165 6.32 14.00 14.14
C GLU A 165 7.49 13.34 13.40
N LEU A 166 7.62 13.60 12.11
CA LEU A 166 8.68 13.02 11.28
C LEU A 166 10.07 13.54 11.63
N ARG A 167 10.20 14.82 11.99
CA ARG A 167 11.48 15.44 12.42
C ARG A 167 12.09 14.82 13.68
N LYS A 168 11.33 14.03 14.44
CA LYS A 168 11.84 13.30 15.60
C LYS A 168 12.49 11.98 15.23
N GLN A 169 12.51 11.63 13.96
CA GLN A 169 12.94 10.34 13.43
C GLN A 169 14.00 10.51 12.32
N ASP A 170 14.52 9.45 11.79
CA ASP A 170 15.55 9.46 10.74
C ASP A 170 14.93 9.73 9.36
N VAL A 171 14.50 10.99 9.17
CA VAL A 171 13.85 11.47 7.94
C VAL A 171 14.61 12.66 7.39
N ARG A 172 14.93 12.62 6.12
CA ARG A 172 15.53 13.73 5.37
C ARG A 172 14.47 14.39 4.50
N PHE A 173 14.43 15.70 4.52
CA PHE A 173 13.52 16.52 3.73
C PHE A 173 14.32 17.28 2.68
N GLU A 174 13.95 17.18 1.42
CA GLU A 174 14.60 17.83 0.30
C GLU A 174 13.56 18.55 -0.57
N ASN A 175 13.90 19.77 -1.03
CA ASN A 175 13.05 20.56 -1.92
C ASN A 175 11.59 20.74 -1.43
N MET A 176 11.42 21.06 -0.14
CA MET A 176 10.12 21.20 0.52
C MET A 176 9.57 22.60 0.36
#